data_6fe92ae18c958ecdeacbb4f22262a2b2
#
_entry.id   6fe92ae18c958ecdeacbb4f22262a2b2
#
_cell.length_a   1.000
_cell.length_b   1.000
_cell.length_c   1.000
_cell.angle_alpha   90.00
_cell.angle_beta   90.00
_cell.angle_gamma   90.00
#
_symmetry.space_group_name_H-M   'P 1'
#
loop_
_entity.id
_entity.type
_entity.pdbx_description
1 polymer ?
#
loop_
_entity_poly.entity_id
_entity_poly.type
_entity_poly.pdbx_seq_one_letter_code
_entity_poly.pdbx_strand_id
1 'polypeptide(L)'
;PLVMKDKTISCLGREIKLSDLGLPEHITSYFKETMTGIGTNGRSVLAAPMELAADGGAWENLNFEITKHKQGAIAWKALNQNSRFLMDLEGEMESDGNIAYKVTLVAREDASVEDVALRTHLASGVGRYMMGLGEKGGYCPNDLRWKWDVEKNQDAVWVGDVNAGIQIRLYDNKYERPLNTNFYHQKPLHMPVSWCNAGNGGIDIHNAADGTRINAYSGKRSVKKGDRLYY
;
A
#
# COMPACT_ATOMS: atom_id res chain seq x y z
N PRO A 1 -20.61 10.51 1.06
CA PRO A 1 -19.69 11.61 0.74
C PRO A 1 -18.45 11.51 1.64
N LEU A 2 -17.31 11.90 1.09
CA LEU A 2 -16.08 12.07 1.85
C LEU A 2 -16.16 13.36 2.66
N VAL A 3 -15.66 13.30 3.88
CA VAL A 3 -15.46 14.47 4.75
C VAL A 3 -14.02 14.50 5.17
N MET A 4 -13.38 15.66 5.10
CA MET A 4 -12.01 15.85 5.53
C MET A 4 -11.94 16.93 6.61
N LYS A 5 -11.23 16.63 7.67
CA LYS A 5 -10.87 17.57 8.72
C LYS A 5 -9.38 17.40 9.00
N ASP A 6 -8.62 18.47 8.85
CA ASP A 6 -7.16 18.46 8.89
C ASP A 6 -6.60 17.42 7.90
N LYS A 7 -5.90 16.39 8.34
CA LYS A 7 -5.40 15.27 7.53
C LYS A 7 -6.20 13.98 7.72
N THR A 8 -7.39 14.06 8.33
CA THR A 8 -8.28 12.92 8.55
C THR A 8 -9.41 12.93 7.53
N ILE A 9 -9.53 11.85 6.78
CA ILE A 9 -10.56 11.64 5.77
C ILE A 9 -11.52 10.59 6.29
N SER A 10 -12.80 10.93 6.39
CA SER A 10 -13.87 10.02 6.80
C SER A 10 -14.75 9.67 5.61
N CYS A 11 -15.08 8.41 5.46
CA CYS A 11 -16.11 7.91 4.55
C CYS A 11 -16.99 6.91 5.30
N LEU A 12 -18.00 6.35 4.62
CA LEU A 12 -18.96 5.46 5.26
C LEU A 12 -18.29 4.36 6.10
N GLY A 13 -18.38 4.46 7.43
CA GLY A 13 -17.85 3.48 8.37
C GLY A 13 -16.33 3.37 8.44
N ARG A 14 -15.58 4.32 7.89
CA ARG A 14 -14.11 4.33 7.88
C ARG A 14 -13.55 5.70 8.13
N GLU A 15 -12.38 5.74 8.73
CA GLU A 15 -11.60 6.94 8.92
C GLU A 15 -10.13 6.66 8.66
N ILE A 16 -9.48 7.55 7.93
CA ILE A 16 -8.06 7.44 7.56
C ILE A 16 -7.40 8.76 7.90
N LYS A 17 -6.39 8.71 8.78
CA LYS A 17 -5.52 9.84 9.08
C LYS A 17 -4.23 9.70 8.31
N LEU A 18 -3.87 10.73 7.53
CA LEU A 18 -2.63 10.79 6.77
C LEU A 18 -1.50 11.36 7.64
N SER A 19 -0.30 10.80 7.48
CA SER A 19 0.94 11.39 7.99
C SER A 19 1.37 12.59 7.13
N ASP A 20 2.38 13.31 7.56
CA ASP A 20 3.01 14.38 6.77
C ASP A 20 3.65 13.84 5.49
N LEU A 21 4.04 12.57 5.48
CA LEU A 21 4.61 11.91 4.31
C LEU A 21 3.56 11.53 3.25
N GLY A 22 2.27 11.66 3.55
CA GLY A 22 1.16 11.39 2.63
C GLY A 22 0.62 9.96 2.68
N LEU A 23 1.19 9.07 3.50
CA LEU A 23 0.70 7.70 3.72
C LEU A 23 -0.21 7.62 4.96
N PRO A 24 -1.06 6.59 5.09
CA PRO A 24 -1.90 6.40 6.25
C PRO A 24 -1.09 6.24 7.54
N GLU A 25 -1.35 7.10 8.51
CA GLU A 25 -0.84 6.99 9.88
C GLU A 25 -1.78 6.12 10.73
N HIS A 26 -3.09 6.31 10.55
CA HIS A 26 -4.12 5.51 11.19
C HIS A 26 -5.22 5.16 10.20
N ILE A 27 -5.76 3.98 10.33
CA ILE A 27 -6.98 3.53 9.65
C ILE A 27 -7.90 2.95 10.72
N THR A 28 -9.15 3.43 10.76
CA THR A 28 -10.17 2.98 11.71
C THR A 28 -11.39 2.47 10.95
N SER A 29 -11.88 1.30 11.33
CA SER A 29 -13.14 0.74 10.86
C SER A 29 -14.21 0.85 11.97
N TYR A 30 -15.38 1.34 11.61
CA TYR A 30 -16.54 1.46 12.48
C TYR A 30 -17.63 0.41 12.16
N PHE A 31 -17.36 -0.51 11.23
CA PHE A 31 -18.29 -1.59 10.94
C PHE A 31 -18.38 -2.56 12.12
N LYS A 32 -19.61 -2.93 12.48
CA LYS A 32 -19.86 -3.95 13.51
C LYS A 32 -19.38 -5.33 13.04
N GLU A 33 -18.95 -6.19 13.95
CA GLU A 33 -18.56 -7.57 13.63
C GLU A 33 -19.68 -8.37 12.97
N THR A 34 -20.92 -8.04 13.27
CA THR A 34 -22.11 -8.65 12.64
C THR A 34 -22.32 -8.19 11.19
N MET A 35 -21.57 -7.18 10.73
CA MET A 35 -21.73 -6.54 9.41
C MET A 35 -23.12 -5.95 9.14
N THR A 36 -23.95 -5.79 10.17
CA THR A 36 -25.33 -5.29 10.06
C THR A 36 -25.44 -3.77 10.20
N GLY A 37 -24.34 -3.07 10.42
CA GLY A 37 -24.35 -1.62 10.55
C GLY A 37 -23.02 -1.03 11.00
N ILE A 38 -23.06 0.29 11.15
CA ILE A 38 -21.92 1.10 11.60
C ILE A 38 -22.13 1.41 13.09
N GLY A 39 -21.08 1.24 13.88
CA GLY A 39 -21.06 1.56 15.31
C GLY A 39 -20.37 2.89 15.57
N THR A 40 -20.24 3.22 16.85
CA THR A 40 -19.49 4.40 17.34
C THR A 40 -18.08 4.03 17.82
N ASN A 41 -17.85 2.76 18.13
CA ASN A 41 -16.55 2.28 18.59
C ASN A 41 -15.73 1.87 17.39
N GLY A 42 -14.66 2.64 17.11
CA GLY A 42 -13.73 2.35 16.03
C GLY A 42 -12.77 1.22 16.39
N ARG A 43 -12.50 0.34 15.43
CA ARG A 43 -11.46 -0.69 15.49
C ARG A 43 -10.26 -0.21 14.68
N SER A 44 -9.09 -0.09 15.32
CA SER A 44 -7.86 0.23 14.61
C SER A 44 -7.50 -0.91 13.66
N VAL A 45 -7.18 -0.55 12.40
CA VAL A 45 -6.68 -1.49 11.39
C VAL A 45 -5.17 -1.56 11.43
N LEU A 46 -4.49 -0.43 11.66
CA LEU A 46 -3.04 -0.35 11.71
C LEU A 46 -2.53 -0.38 13.16
N ALA A 47 -1.43 -1.09 13.40
CA ALA A 47 -0.64 -1.05 14.63
C ALA A 47 0.42 0.05 14.61
N ALA A 48 0.86 0.46 13.41
CA ALA A 48 1.83 1.50 13.18
C ALA A 48 1.55 2.21 11.84
N PRO A 49 2.05 3.45 11.63
CA PRO A 49 1.95 4.13 10.36
C PRO A 49 2.47 3.28 9.20
N MET A 50 1.81 3.36 8.04
CA MET A 50 2.35 2.78 6.81
C MET A 50 3.60 3.56 6.38
N GLU A 51 4.60 2.85 5.89
CA GLU A 51 5.89 3.41 5.50
C GLU A 51 6.29 2.92 4.12
N LEU A 52 6.72 3.84 3.25
CA LEU A 52 7.53 3.49 2.10
C LEU A 52 9.00 3.64 2.52
N ALA A 53 9.60 2.54 2.95
CA ALA A 53 11.00 2.50 3.35
C ALA A 53 11.91 2.47 2.12
N ALA A 54 12.98 3.23 2.15
CA ALA A 54 14.04 3.18 1.17
C ALA A 54 15.38 3.47 1.86
N ASP A 55 16.46 3.03 1.27
CA ASP A 55 17.80 3.39 1.75
C ASP A 55 17.95 4.92 1.81
N GLY A 56 18.78 5.40 2.72
CA GLY A 56 19.03 6.83 2.90
C GLY A 56 18.49 7.42 4.20
N GLY A 57 17.91 6.58 5.06
CA GLY A 57 17.40 6.96 6.38
C GLY A 57 15.97 7.44 6.37
N ALA A 58 15.55 8.07 7.45
CA ALA A 58 14.19 8.58 7.63
C ALA A 58 13.84 9.65 6.59
N TRP A 59 12.57 9.68 6.23
CA TRP A 59 12.03 10.72 5.36
C TRP A 59 11.80 12.02 6.12
N GLU A 60 12.19 13.12 5.51
CA GLU A 60 11.84 14.48 5.91
C GLU A 60 10.76 15.00 4.98
N ASN A 61 9.65 15.49 5.53
CA ASN A 61 8.62 16.13 4.73
C ASN A 61 9.03 17.56 4.36
N LEU A 62 8.98 17.87 3.07
CA LEU A 62 9.24 19.22 2.53
C LEU A 62 7.95 19.98 2.27
N ASN A 63 6.89 19.30 1.85
CA ASN A 63 5.60 19.90 1.58
C ASN A 63 4.49 18.85 1.64
N PHE A 64 3.32 19.24 2.14
CA PHE A 64 2.08 18.48 2.06
C PHE A 64 0.95 19.43 1.68
N GLU A 65 0.18 19.09 0.66
CA GLU A 65 -0.95 19.90 0.21
C GLU A 65 -2.14 19.04 -0.21
N ILE A 66 -3.35 19.57 0.00
CA ILE A 66 -4.58 19.00 -0.53
C ILE A 66 -4.84 19.64 -1.89
N THR A 67 -4.83 18.81 -2.94
CA THR A 67 -4.98 19.26 -4.34
C THR A 67 -6.41 19.18 -4.85
N LYS A 68 -7.26 18.36 -4.21
CA LYS A 68 -8.67 18.18 -4.57
C LYS A 68 -9.48 17.87 -3.31
N HIS A 69 -10.59 18.58 -3.15
CA HIS A 69 -11.54 18.34 -2.07
C HIS A 69 -12.97 18.39 -2.62
N LYS A 70 -13.50 17.23 -2.98
CA LYS A 70 -14.87 17.05 -3.50
C LYS A 70 -15.54 15.91 -2.73
N GLN A 71 -16.87 15.88 -2.71
CA GLN A 71 -17.63 14.84 -1.99
C GLN A 71 -17.36 13.41 -2.47
N GLY A 72 -16.93 13.23 -3.71
CA GLY A 72 -16.63 11.93 -4.30
C GLY A 72 -15.15 11.54 -4.25
N ALA A 73 -14.24 12.51 -4.10
CA ALA A 73 -12.79 12.24 -4.08
C ALA A 73 -12.01 13.35 -3.38
N ILE A 74 -11.00 12.97 -2.62
CA ILE A 74 -10.02 13.85 -1.99
C ILE A 74 -8.65 13.44 -2.47
N ALA A 75 -7.86 14.40 -2.96
CA ALA A 75 -6.50 14.15 -3.43
C ALA A 75 -5.50 15.06 -2.71
N TRP A 76 -4.29 14.55 -2.56
CA TRP A 76 -3.17 15.24 -1.90
C TRP A 76 -1.85 14.95 -2.58
N LYS A 77 -0.87 15.80 -2.30
CA LYS A 77 0.52 15.61 -2.67
C LYS A 77 1.42 15.77 -1.45
N ALA A 78 2.48 14.98 -1.41
CA ALA A 78 3.53 15.14 -0.43
C ALA A 78 4.89 15.06 -1.13
N LEU A 79 5.75 16.03 -0.86
CA LEU A 79 7.14 16.03 -1.30
C LEU A 79 8.01 15.73 -0.09
N ASN A 80 8.80 14.67 -0.18
CA ASN A 80 9.64 14.22 0.91
C ASN A 80 11.05 13.97 0.40
N GLN A 81 12.03 13.99 1.29
CA GLN A 81 13.40 13.64 0.96
C GLN A 81 14.07 12.82 2.05
N ASN A 82 15.09 12.08 1.66
CA ASN A 82 16.11 11.54 2.54
C ASN A 82 17.49 11.75 1.92
N SER A 83 18.54 11.18 2.48
CA SER A 83 19.88 11.41 1.94
C SER A 83 20.05 10.93 0.50
N ARG A 84 19.30 9.91 0.05
CA ARG A 84 19.47 9.27 -1.26
C ARG A 84 18.37 9.57 -2.27
N PHE A 85 17.17 9.89 -1.81
CA PHE A 85 16.01 10.07 -2.69
C PHE A 85 15.23 11.35 -2.41
N LEU A 86 14.63 11.88 -3.46
CA LEU A 86 13.47 12.73 -3.40
C LEU A 86 12.24 11.86 -3.70
N MET A 87 11.21 11.92 -2.87
CA MET A 87 9.95 11.19 -3.03
C MET A 87 8.82 12.17 -3.31
N ASP A 88 8.27 12.10 -4.51
CA ASP A 88 7.04 12.78 -4.90
C ASP A 88 5.90 11.77 -4.79
N LEU A 89 4.96 12.03 -3.88
CA LEU A 89 3.80 11.18 -3.62
C LEU A 89 2.52 11.93 -3.95
N GLU A 90 1.71 11.34 -4.81
CA GLU A 90 0.34 11.74 -5.07
C GLU A 90 -0.60 10.67 -4.54
N GLY A 91 -1.61 11.06 -3.78
CA GLY A 91 -2.67 10.18 -3.28
C GLY A 91 -4.05 10.70 -3.64
N GLU A 92 -4.97 9.82 -3.99
CA GLU A 92 -6.39 10.14 -4.16
C GLU A 92 -7.24 9.06 -3.50
N MET A 93 -8.16 9.48 -2.63
CA MET A 93 -9.14 8.61 -1.99
C MET A 93 -10.52 8.85 -2.57
N GLU A 94 -11.19 7.76 -2.98
CA GLU A 94 -12.57 7.76 -3.46
C GLU A 94 -13.57 7.40 -2.35
N SER A 95 -14.84 7.68 -2.59
CA SER A 95 -15.91 7.51 -1.58
C SER A 95 -16.20 6.07 -1.17
N ASP A 96 -15.71 5.09 -1.90
CA ASP A 96 -15.76 3.66 -1.55
C ASP A 96 -14.63 3.21 -0.62
N GLY A 97 -13.66 4.11 -0.36
CA GLY A 97 -12.49 3.85 0.48
C GLY A 97 -11.28 3.34 -0.30
N ASN A 98 -11.35 3.31 -1.63
CA ASN A 98 -10.16 3.06 -2.45
C ASN A 98 -9.20 4.24 -2.38
N ILE A 99 -7.92 3.96 -2.17
CA ILE A 99 -6.85 4.97 -2.21
C ILE A 99 -5.87 4.57 -3.30
N ALA A 100 -5.73 5.42 -4.30
CA ALA A 100 -4.73 5.27 -5.33
C ALA A 100 -3.51 6.14 -5.00
N TYR A 101 -2.33 5.56 -5.08
CA TYR A 101 -1.06 6.25 -4.92
C TYR A 101 -0.25 6.23 -6.21
N LYS A 102 0.46 7.32 -6.46
CA LYS A 102 1.54 7.41 -7.44
C LYS A 102 2.76 7.94 -6.71
N VAL A 103 3.78 7.11 -6.60
CA VAL A 103 5.02 7.51 -5.94
C VAL A 103 6.14 7.49 -6.94
N THR A 104 6.86 8.60 -7.05
CA THR A 104 8.08 8.71 -7.85
C THR A 104 9.26 8.94 -6.92
N LEU A 105 10.21 8.00 -6.90
CA LEU A 105 11.48 8.18 -6.24
C LEU A 105 12.51 8.66 -7.27
N VAL A 106 13.16 9.78 -7.00
CA VAL A 106 14.24 10.33 -7.83
C VAL A 106 15.55 10.17 -7.07
N ALA A 107 16.50 9.41 -7.65
CA ALA A 107 17.80 9.21 -7.04
C ALA A 107 18.62 10.52 -7.04
N ARG A 108 19.17 10.89 -5.89
CA ARG A 108 19.98 12.12 -5.70
C ARG A 108 21.47 11.90 -5.98
N GLU A 109 21.90 10.65 -5.98
CA GLU A 109 23.27 10.21 -6.23
C GLU A 109 23.29 8.82 -6.88
N ASP A 110 24.45 8.41 -7.39
CA ASP A 110 24.68 7.03 -7.80
C ASP A 110 24.79 6.16 -6.56
N ALA A 111 23.99 5.10 -6.47
CA ALA A 111 23.94 4.25 -5.30
C ALA A 111 23.59 2.80 -5.61
N SER A 112 24.09 1.90 -4.76
CA SER A 112 23.49 0.57 -4.58
C SER A 112 22.42 0.69 -3.51
N VAL A 113 21.17 0.36 -3.85
CA VAL A 113 20.00 0.39 -2.98
C VAL A 113 19.68 -1.04 -2.59
N GLU A 114 19.61 -1.32 -1.28
CA GLU A 114 19.31 -2.67 -0.79
C GLU A 114 17.85 -3.02 -0.97
N ASP A 115 16.95 -2.05 -0.73
CA ASP A 115 15.51 -2.24 -0.93
C ASP A 115 14.74 -0.92 -1.05
N VAL A 116 13.56 -1.01 -1.67
CA VAL A 116 12.44 -0.08 -1.51
C VAL A 116 11.21 -0.92 -1.19
N ALA A 117 10.57 -0.65 -0.06
CA ALA A 117 9.49 -1.49 0.44
C ALA A 117 8.35 -0.68 1.05
N LEU A 118 7.11 -1.07 0.70
CA LEU A 118 5.91 -0.62 1.42
C LEU A 118 5.69 -1.55 2.61
N ARG A 119 5.85 -1.01 3.82
CA ARG A 119 5.66 -1.70 5.09
C ARG A 119 4.30 -1.35 5.67
N THR A 120 3.53 -2.37 5.99
CA THR A 120 2.22 -2.24 6.63
C THR A 120 2.17 -3.17 7.84
N HIS A 121 1.83 -2.63 9.00
CA HIS A 121 1.64 -3.39 10.21
C HIS A 121 0.19 -3.29 10.66
N LEU A 122 -0.56 -4.38 10.50
CA LEU A 122 -1.95 -4.47 10.95
C LEU A 122 -2.00 -4.75 12.46
N ALA A 123 -2.99 -4.17 13.11
CA ALA A 123 -3.22 -4.37 14.53
C ALA A 123 -3.52 -5.85 14.86
N SER A 124 -3.21 -6.26 16.09
CA SER A 124 -3.50 -7.61 16.60
C SER A 124 -4.96 -8.00 16.34
N GLY A 125 -5.17 -9.22 15.83
CA GLY A 125 -6.46 -9.77 15.48
C GLY A 125 -7.10 -9.25 14.20
N VAL A 126 -6.50 -8.27 13.50
CA VAL A 126 -7.00 -7.80 12.20
C VAL A 126 -6.62 -8.77 11.09
N GLY A 127 -5.40 -9.27 11.04
CA GLY A 127 -4.91 -10.16 10.00
C GLY A 127 -5.33 -11.62 10.17
N ARG A 128 -6.59 -11.89 10.48
CA ARG A 128 -7.10 -13.24 10.71
C ARG A 128 -7.23 -14.08 9.45
N TYR A 129 -7.62 -13.43 8.36
CA TYR A 129 -7.81 -14.06 7.06
C TYR A 129 -6.99 -13.36 6.00
N MET A 130 -6.69 -14.08 4.93
CA MET A 130 -6.09 -13.51 3.73
C MET A 130 -6.69 -14.11 2.45
N MET A 131 -6.54 -13.37 1.35
CA MET A 131 -6.89 -13.80 -0.01
C MET A 131 -6.01 -13.06 -1.02
N GLY A 132 -5.58 -13.76 -2.04
CA GLY A 132 -4.71 -13.22 -3.10
C GLY A 132 -3.38 -13.92 -3.17
N LEU A 133 -2.45 -13.43 -4.00
CA LEU A 133 -1.11 -14.00 -4.22
C LEU A 133 -1.11 -15.49 -4.58
N GLY A 134 -2.20 -15.99 -5.18
CA GLY A 134 -2.38 -17.39 -5.57
C GLY A 134 -2.87 -18.31 -4.46
N GLU A 135 -2.98 -17.81 -3.25
CA GLU A 135 -3.55 -18.53 -2.14
C GLU A 135 -5.07 -18.51 -2.21
N LYS A 136 -5.70 -19.63 -1.86
CA LYS A 136 -7.14 -19.68 -1.63
C LYS A 136 -7.49 -18.84 -0.41
N GLY A 137 -8.62 -18.17 -0.44
CA GLY A 137 -9.12 -17.44 0.74
C GLY A 137 -9.26 -18.37 1.94
N GLY A 138 -8.81 -17.92 3.12
CA GLY A 138 -8.81 -18.69 4.34
C GLY A 138 -8.07 -17.99 5.48
N TYR A 139 -7.70 -18.74 6.50
CA TYR A 139 -6.87 -18.20 7.59
C TYR A 139 -5.52 -17.71 7.05
N CYS A 140 -5.11 -16.53 7.53
CA CYS A 140 -3.79 -15.99 7.21
C CYS A 140 -2.71 -16.93 7.78
N PRO A 141 -1.77 -17.42 6.97
CA PRO A 141 -0.67 -18.25 7.47
C PRO A 141 0.27 -17.43 8.36
N ASN A 142 1.02 -18.08 9.24
CA ASN A 142 2.01 -17.41 10.08
C ASN A 142 3.09 -16.73 9.24
N ASP A 143 3.51 -17.38 8.17
CA ASP A 143 4.52 -16.87 7.25
C ASP A 143 4.11 -17.19 5.80
N LEU A 144 4.16 -16.17 4.93
CA LEU A 144 4.04 -16.30 3.50
C LEU A 144 5.16 -15.52 2.84
N ARG A 145 5.82 -16.13 1.86
CA ARG A 145 6.82 -15.49 1.01
C ARG A 145 6.40 -15.65 -0.44
N TRP A 146 5.99 -14.55 -1.06
CA TRP A 146 5.57 -14.54 -2.43
C TRP A 146 6.55 -13.77 -3.31
N LYS A 147 6.82 -14.32 -4.48
CA LYS A 147 7.60 -13.66 -5.55
C LYS A 147 6.68 -13.39 -6.73
N TRP A 148 6.99 -12.33 -7.49
CA TRP A 148 6.27 -12.03 -8.71
C TRP A 148 6.26 -13.21 -9.68
N ASP A 149 5.06 -13.64 -10.06
CA ASP A 149 4.84 -14.72 -11.02
C ASP A 149 3.93 -14.24 -12.14
N VAL A 150 4.50 -14.12 -13.34
CA VAL A 150 3.80 -13.56 -14.52
C VAL A 150 2.62 -14.41 -14.93
N GLU A 151 2.73 -15.73 -14.77
CA GLU A 151 1.70 -16.68 -15.20
C GLU A 151 0.45 -16.62 -14.32
N LYS A 152 0.58 -16.18 -13.08
CA LYS A 152 -0.51 -16.20 -12.10
C LYS A 152 -1.28 -14.89 -11.97
N ASN A 153 -0.87 -13.81 -12.61
CA ASN A 153 -1.57 -12.51 -12.55
C ASN A 153 -1.89 -12.01 -11.13
N GLN A 154 -0.97 -12.21 -10.21
CA GLN A 154 -1.22 -11.97 -8.80
C GLN A 154 -0.54 -10.70 -8.36
N ASP A 155 -1.29 -9.61 -8.38
CA ASP A 155 -0.83 -8.25 -8.09
C ASP A 155 -1.40 -7.68 -6.80
N ALA A 156 -2.25 -8.46 -6.10
CA ALA A 156 -2.99 -7.98 -4.96
C ALA A 156 -3.09 -9.01 -3.84
N VAL A 157 -3.10 -8.52 -2.63
CA VAL A 157 -3.43 -9.29 -1.43
C VAL A 157 -4.42 -8.51 -0.57
N TRP A 158 -5.44 -9.20 -0.09
CA TRP A 158 -6.30 -8.74 0.99
C TRP A 158 -5.93 -9.49 2.27
N VAL A 159 -5.76 -8.73 3.36
CA VAL A 159 -5.54 -9.28 4.71
C VAL A 159 -6.48 -8.55 5.66
N GLY A 160 -7.25 -9.31 6.42
CA GLY A 160 -8.27 -8.71 7.28
C GLY A 160 -9.02 -9.70 8.15
N ASP A 161 -10.00 -9.16 8.83
CA ASP A 161 -11.05 -9.86 9.56
C ASP A 161 -12.42 -9.44 9.01
N VAL A 162 -13.51 -9.90 9.58
CA VAL A 162 -14.87 -9.66 9.07
C VAL A 162 -15.23 -8.19 8.93
N ASN A 163 -14.75 -7.31 9.80
CA ASN A 163 -15.12 -5.89 9.81
C ASN A 163 -13.94 -4.91 9.71
N ALA A 164 -12.74 -5.41 9.51
CA ALA A 164 -11.54 -4.59 9.39
C ALA A 164 -10.50 -5.30 8.53
N GLY A 165 -9.88 -4.59 7.60
CA GLY A 165 -8.85 -5.17 6.74
C GLY A 165 -8.36 -4.18 5.71
N ILE A 166 -7.35 -4.58 4.96
CA ILE A 166 -6.75 -3.80 3.89
C ILE A 166 -6.51 -4.68 2.67
N GLN A 167 -6.73 -4.11 1.50
CA GLN A 167 -6.27 -4.70 0.24
C GLN A 167 -5.13 -3.84 -0.30
N ILE A 168 -4.02 -4.47 -0.61
CA ILE A 168 -2.86 -3.83 -1.24
C ILE A 168 -2.74 -4.38 -2.64
N ARG A 169 -2.61 -3.49 -3.63
CA ARG A 169 -2.36 -3.81 -5.02
C ARG A 169 -1.20 -2.98 -5.52
N LEU A 170 -0.23 -3.64 -6.15
CA LEU A 170 1.01 -3.02 -6.55
C LEU A 170 1.00 -2.75 -8.06
N TYR A 171 1.23 -1.49 -8.44
CA TYR A 171 1.30 -1.02 -9.81
C TYR A 171 2.60 -0.26 -10.06
N ASP A 172 2.79 0.14 -11.29
CA ASP A 172 3.63 1.24 -11.70
C ASP A 172 2.96 1.98 -12.87
N ASN A 173 3.65 2.93 -13.47
CA ASN A 173 3.11 3.76 -14.56
C ASN A 173 2.92 3.02 -15.89
N LYS A 174 3.38 1.79 -16.00
CA LYS A 174 3.31 0.97 -17.23
C LYS A 174 2.56 -0.35 -17.04
N TYR A 175 2.15 -0.62 -15.80
CA TYR A 175 1.47 -1.86 -15.50
C TYR A 175 0.10 -1.93 -16.17
N GLU A 176 -0.12 -2.98 -16.93
CA GLU A 176 -1.43 -3.29 -17.51
C GLU A 176 -1.89 -4.66 -17.03
N ARG A 177 -3.04 -4.67 -16.40
CA ARG A 177 -3.69 -5.90 -15.97
C ARG A 177 -4.64 -6.40 -17.05
N PRO A 178 -4.66 -7.72 -17.38
CA PRO A 178 -5.66 -8.27 -18.29
C PRO A 178 -7.08 -8.03 -17.75
N LEU A 179 -7.99 -7.69 -18.63
CA LEU A 179 -9.38 -7.41 -18.30
C LEU A 179 -10.12 -8.63 -17.72
N ASN A 180 -9.68 -9.84 -18.03
CA ASN A 180 -10.29 -11.06 -17.53
C ASN A 180 -9.22 -12.13 -17.28
N THR A 181 -8.86 -12.32 -16.03
CA THR A 181 -7.82 -13.25 -15.60
C THR A 181 -8.34 -14.67 -15.34
N ASN A 182 -9.66 -14.85 -15.26
CA ASN A 182 -10.24 -16.13 -14.85
C ASN A 182 -10.48 -17.11 -16.01
N PHE A 183 -10.63 -16.60 -17.23
CA PHE A 183 -11.04 -17.42 -18.39
C PHE A 183 -9.99 -17.52 -19.48
N TYR A 184 -8.98 -16.67 -19.47
CA TYR A 184 -7.99 -16.64 -20.54
C TYR A 184 -6.59 -16.57 -19.93
N HIS A 185 -5.82 -17.62 -20.14
CA HIS A 185 -4.36 -17.62 -19.97
C HIS A 185 -3.73 -16.68 -21.01
N GLN A 186 -4.10 -15.42 -20.96
CA GLN A 186 -3.70 -14.48 -21.98
C GLN A 186 -2.55 -13.65 -21.50
N LYS A 187 -1.49 -13.81 -22.21
CA LYS A 187 -0.30 -12.98 -22.31
C LYS A 187 0.26 -12.46 -20.99
N PRO A 188 1.56 -12.52 -20.82
CA PRO A 188 2.20 -11.99 -19.63
C PRO A 188 1.77 -10.54 -19.46
N LEU A 189 1.29 -10.24 -18.26
CA LEU A 189 1.14 -8.90 -17.77
C LEU A 189 2.45 -8.15 -17.93
N HIS A 190 2.38 -6.89 -18.27
CA HIS A 190 3.51 -6.03 -18.04
C HIS A 190 3.68 -5.88 -16.53
N MET A 191 4.65 -6.60 -15.99
CA MET A 191 4.96 -6.56 -14.58
C MET A 191 5.31 -5.13 -14.15
N PRO A 192 4.91 -4.68 -12.96
CA PRO A 192 5.33 -3.38 -12.46
C PRO A 192 6.85 -3.41 -12.26
N VAL A 193 7.56 -2.64 -13.09
CA VAL A 193 9.03 -2.72 -13.22
C VAL A 193 9.73 -2.45 -11.91
N SER A 194 9.27 -1.44 -11.17
CA SER A 194 9.90 -1.10 -9.89
C SER A 194 9.63 -2.14 -8.81
N TRP A 195 8.40 -2.61 -8.69
CA TRP A 195 8.05 -3.62 -7.69
C TRP A 195 8.65 -4.99 -8.01
N CYS A 196 8.56 -5.44 -9.26
CA CYS A 196 9.10 -6.74 -9.67
C CYS A 196 10.63 -6.77 -9.65
N ASN A 197 11.26 -5.68 -10.06
CA ASN A 197 12.73 -5.52 -10.10
C ASN A 197 13.44 -6.77 -10.64
N ALA A 198 13.07 -7.18 -11.85
CA ALA A 198 13.63 -8.36 -12.53
C ALA A 198 13.54 -9.67 -11.69
N GLY A 199 12.48 -9.81 -10.88
CA GLY A 199 12.24 -10.99 -10.04
C GLY A 199 12.84 -10.90 -8.63
N ASN A 200 13.52 -9.80 -8.27
CA ASN A 200 14.03 -9.59 -6.92
C ASN A 200 12.92 -9.21 -5.93
N GLY A 201 11.84 -8.57 -6.41
CA GLY A 201 10.73 -8.12 -5.59
C GLY A 201 9.72 -9.20 -5.22
N GLY A 202 8.89 -8.90 -4.24
CA GLY A 202 7.87 -9.82 -3.72
C GLY A 202 7.04 -9.20 -2.60
N ILE A 203 6.27 -10.04 -1.95
CA ILE A 203 5.51 -9.71 -0.74
C ILE A 203 5.76 -10.77 0.31
N ASP A 204 6.22 -10.36 1.47
CA ASP A 204 6.31 -11.21 2.66
C ASP A 204 5.20 -10.83 3.63
N ILE A 205 4.52 -11.82 4.19
CA ILE A 205 3.52 -11.65 5.23
C ILE A 205 3.97 -12.46 6.44
N HIS A 206 4.04 -11.80 7.60
CA HIS A 206 4.31 -12.43 8.89
C HIS A 206 3.16 -12.11 9.84
N ASN A 207 2.42 -13.15 10.21
CA ASN A 207 1.26 -13.06 11.09
C ASN A 207 1.62 -13.59 12.48
N ALA A 208 1.60 -12.71 13.48
CA ALA A 208 1.98 -12.99 14.85
C ALA A 208 0.95 -12.45 15.85
N ALA A 209 1.12 -12.75 17.12
CA ALA A 209 0.20 -12.32 18.17
C ALA A 209 0.12 -10.78 18.32
N ASP A 210 1.17 -10.05 18.00
CA ASP A 210 1.23 -8.59 18.06
C ASP A 210 0.69 -7.91 16.80
N GLY A 211 0.28 -8.67 15.78
CA GLY A 211 -0.31 -8.20 14.55
C GLY A 211 0.30 -8.84 13.30
N THR A 212 -0.14 -8.38 12.13
CA THR A 212 0.31 -8.92 10.85
C THR A 212 1.15 -7.89 10.13
N ARG A 213 2.37 -8.25 9.79
CA ARG A 213 3.29 -7.44 8.98
C ARG A 213 3.21 -7.86 7.53
N ILE A 214 2.98 -6.89 6.66
CA ILE A 214 2.99 -7.07 5.22
C ILE A 214 4.13 -6.20 4.69
N ASN A 215 5.11 -6.82 4.06
CA ASN A 215 6.27 -6.16 3.47
C ASN A 215 6.26 -6.39 1.96
N ALA A 216 5.80 -5.40 1.20
CA ALA A 216 5.90 -5.41 -0.25
C ALA A 216 7.22 -4.76 -0.64
N TYR A 217 8.17 -5.54 -1.12
CA TYR A 217 9.56 -5.14 -1.34
C TYR A 217 9.97 -5.31 -2.80
N SER A 218 10.95 -4.55 -3.21
CA SER A 218 11.52 -4.60 -4.56
C SER A 218 12.92 -5.21 -4.62
N GLY A 219 13.62 -5.32 -3.50
CA GLY A 219 14.95 -5.88 -3.40
C GLY A 219 16.04 -5.02 -4.02
N LYS A 220 17.25 -5.56 -4.00
CA LYS A 220 18.47 -4.83 -4.37
C LYS A 220 18.49 -4.37 -5.81
N ARG A 221 18.96 -3.14 -6.02
CA ARG A 221 19.22 -2.53 -7.34
C ARG A 221 20.30 -1.46 -7.31
N SER A 222 20.86 -1.15 -8.47
CA SER A 222 21.68 0.04 -8.66
C SER A 222 20.86 1.15 -9.28
N VAL A 223 21.08 2.37 -8.85
CA VAL A 223 20.50 3.59 -9.40
C VAL A 223 21.60 4.59 -9.73
N LYS A 224 21.37 5.41 -10.74
CA LYS A 224 22.19 6.57 -11.07
C LYS A 224 21.47 7.83 -10.64
N LYS A 225 22.23 8.89 -10.36
CA LYS A 225 21.67 10.21 -10.07
C LYS A 225 20.69 10.63 -11.16
N GLY A 226 19.47 10.98 -10.77
CA GLY A 226 18.38 11.38 -11.67
C GLY A 226 17.50 10.22 -12.15
N ASP A 227 17.84 8.96 -11.88
CA ASP A 227 16.95 7.83 -12.16
C ASP A 227 15.64 7.96 -11.40
N ARG A 228 14.55 7.55 -12.06
CA ARG A 228 13.19 7.59 -11.53
C ARG A 228 12.64 6.18 -11.36
N LEU A 229 12.19 5.86 -10.16
CA LEU A 229 11.49 4.63 -9.83
C LEU A 229 10.02 4.98 -9.58
N TYR A 230 9.10 4.21 -10.17
CA TYR A 230 7.65 4.45 -10.08
C TYR A 230 6.98 3.31 -9.29
N TYR A 231 6.22 3.70 -8.26
CA TYR A 231 5.52 2.82 -7.34
C TYR A 231 4.05 3.18 -7.19
#